data_16487924be4f12737dfff4b4e3b024d8
#
_entry.id   16487924be4f12737dfff4b4e3b024d8
#
_cell.length_a   1.000
_cell.length_b   1.000
_cell.length_c   1.000
_cell.angle_alpha   90.00
_cell.angle_beta   90.00
_cell.angle_gamma   90.00
#
_symmetry.space_group_name_H-M   'P 1'
#
loop_
_entity.id
_entity.type
_entity.pdbx_description
1 polymer ?
#
loop_
_entity_poly.entity_id
_entity_poly.type
_entity_poly.pdbx_seq_one_letter_code
_entity_poly.pdbx_strand_id
1 'polypeptide(L)'
;ADMMDKVGNKAAKQEIAMIKVQAPNMALKIIDDAIQAHGGGGVSDDYGLANAYAHQRTLRLADGPDEVHARSIAHMEFAKHAPVPGPTANALRGDHGRAANDGSRFSSGDMGVAR
;
A
#
# COMPACT_ATOMS: atom_id res chain seq x y z
N ALA A 1 -0.77 15.93 -10.58
CA ALA A 1 -0.65 17.20 -9.88
C ALA A 1 -2.05 17.78 -9.62
N ASP A 2 -2.79 18.14 -10.61
CA ASP A 2 -4.11 18.82 -10.50
C ASP A 2 -5.12 18.12 -9.57
N MET A 3 -5.17 16.79 -9.59
CA MET A 3 -6.00 16.01 -8.68
C MET A 3 -5.53 16.13 -7.23
N MET A 4 -4.21 16.12 -7.00
CA MET A 4 -3.65 16.28 -5.64
C MET A 4 -3.97 17.66 -5.07
N ASP A 5 -3.94 18.70 -5.89
CA ASP A 5 -4.25 20.07 -5.49
C ASP A 5 -5.74 20.26 -5.14
N LYS A 6 -6.62 19.57 -5.87
CA LYS A 6 -8.08 19.68 -5.69
C LYS A 6 -8.63 18.81 -4.56
N VAL A 7 -8.18 17.57 -4.42
CA VAL A 7 -8.77 16.59 -3.51
C VAL A 7 -7.80 16.07 -2.44
N GLY A 8 -6.54 16.47 -2.50
CA GLY A 8 -5.50 16.08 -1.57
C GLY A 8 -4.87 14.71 -1.83
N ASN A 9 -3.71 14.47 -1.24
CA ASN A 9 -2.89 13.27 -1.48
C ASN A 9 -3.58 11.95 -1.08
N LYS A 10 -4.44 11.98 -0.07
CA LYS A 10 -5.13 10.77 0.39
C LYS A 10 -6.12 10.25 -0.64
N ALA A 11 -6.87 11.16 -1.28
CA ALA A 11 -7.84 10.81 -2.33
C ALA A 11 -7.13 10.40 -3.64
N ALA A 12 -5.98 11.01 -3.94
CA ALA A 12 -5.17 10.72 -5.12
C ALA A 12 -4.15 9.56 -4.93
N LYS A 13 -4.25 8.80 -3.84
CA LYS A 13 -3.26 7.77 -3.48
C LYS A 13 -3.07 6.71 -4.55
N GLN A 14 -4.14 6.30 -5.22
CA GLN A 14 -4.09 5.28 -6.26
C GLN A 14 -3.35 5.81 -7.50
N GLU A 15 -3.66 7.01 -7.93
CA GLU A 15 -3.03 7.69 -9.08
C GLU A 15 -1.55 7.96 -8.81
N ILE A 16 -1.19 8.36 -7.59
CA ILE A 16 0.21 8.55 -7.17
C ILE A 16 0.96 7.23 -7.28
N ALA A 17 0.38 6.12 -6.81
CA ALA A 17 1.00 4.80 -6.92
C ALA A 17 1.15 4.35 -8.39
N MET A 18 0.16 4.60 -9.23
CA MET A 18 0.21 4.30 -10.67
C MET A 18 1.33 5.08 -11.38
N ILE A 19 1.44 6.40 -11.12
CA ILE A 19 2.49 7.25 -11.69
C ILE A 19 3.87 6.78 -11.24
N LYS A 20 4.02 6.40 -9.97
CA LYS A 20 5.28 5.93 -9.40
C LYS A 20 5.80 4.65 -10.09
N VAL A 21 4.90 3.78 -10.55
CA VAL A 21 5.26 2.59 -11.33
C VAL A 21 5.47 2.95 -12.80
N GLN A 22 4.54 3.69 -13.39
CA GLN A 22 4.52 3.90 -14.85
C GLN A 22 5.61 4.84 -15.34
N ALA A 23 5.82 5.97 -14.66
CA ALA A 23 6.74 7.00 -15.14
C ALA A 23 8.21 6.53 -15.18
N PRO A 24 8.77 5.87 -14.14
CA PRO A 24 10.13 5.35 -14.23
C PRO A 24 10.31 4.25 -15.29
N ASN A 25 9.30 3.38 -15.46
CA ASN A 25 9.36 2.33 -16.48
C ASN A 25 9.35 2.90 -17.89
N MET A 26 8.51 3.90 -18.14
CA MET A 26 8.47 4.60 -19.44
C MET A 26 9.79 5.33 -19.71
N ALA A 27 10.32 6.04 -18.72
CA ALA A 27 11.59 6.76 -18.87
C ALA A 27 12.76 5.81 -19.15
N LEU A 28 12.83 4.67 -18.46
CA LEU A 28 13.85 3.65 -18.72
C LEU A 28 13.78 3.13 -20.15
N LYS A 29 12.56 2.85 -20.64
CA LYS A 29 12.41 2.40 -22.03
C LYS A 29 12.90 3.45 -23.02
N ILE A 30 12.59 4.72 -22.81
CA ILE A 30 13.04 5.81 -23.70
C ILE A 30 14.57 5.93 -23.68
N ILE A 31 15.20 5.83 -22.50
CA ILE A 31 16.65 5.91 -22.36
C ILE A 31 17.30 4.67 -23.01
N ASP A 32 16.73 3.49 -22.86
CA ASP A 32 17.20 2.26 -23.48
C ASP A 32 17.17 2.35 -25.01
N ASP A 33 16.05 2.84 -25.56
CA ASP A 33 15.91 3.08 -27.00
C ASP A 33 16.94 4.13 -27.49
N ALA A 34 17.21 5.17 -26.69
CA ALA A 34 18.25 6.17 -27.00
C ALA A 34 19.66 5.56 -26.97
N ILE A 35 19.99 4.73 -25.99
CA ILE A 35 21.26 4.00 -25.95
C ILE A 35 21.40 3.14 -27.20
N GLN A 36 20.38 2.41 -27.58
CA GLN A 36 20.38 1.57 -28.77
C GLN A 36 20.63 2.38 -30.04
N ALA A 37 20.01 3.55 -30.19
CA ALA A 37 20.19 4.43 -31.30
C ALA A 37 21.62 5.03 -31.42
N HIS A 38 22.27 5.25 -30.27
CA HIS A 38 23.65 5.76 -30.20
C HIS A 38 24.71 4.65 -30.33
N GLY A 39 24.28 3.38 -30.32
CA GLY A 39 25.21 2.24 -30.38
C GLY A 39 26.23 2.26 -29.24
N GLY A 40 27.49 1.95 -29.52
CA GLY A 40 28.56 1.96 -28.51
C GLY A 40 28.73 3.28 -27.77
N GLY A 41 28.47 4.40 -28.42
CA GLY A 41 28.49 5.72 -27.79
C GLY A 41 27.44 5.87 -26.69
N GLY A 42 26.27 5.22 -26.84
CA GLY A 42 25.19 5.27 -25.85
C GLY A 42 25.53 4.68 -24.50
N VAL A 43 26.49 3.75 -24.44
CA VAL A 43 26.99 3.14 -23.20
C VAL A 43 28.30 3.79 -22.70
N SER A 44 28.87 4.73 -23.45
CA SER A 44 30.01 5.53 -23.03
C SER A 44 29.56 6.70 -22.15
N ASP A 45 30.53 7.37 -21.54
CA ASP A 45 30.29 8.57 -20.74
C ASP A 45 30.02 9.84 -21.59
N ASP A 46 30.25 9.76 -22.92
CA ASP A 46 30.17 10.92 -23.81
C ASP A 46 28.76 11.54 -23.88
N TYR A 47 27.73 10.72 -23.83
CA TYR A 47 26.34 11.15 -23.92
C TYR A 47 25.58 11.10 -22.59
N GLY A 48 26.20 10.54 -21.53
CA GLY A 48 25.59 10.44 -20.22
C GLY A 48 24.34 9.52 -20.13
N LEU A 49 24.00 8.81 -21.20
CA LEU A 49 22.79 7.96 -21.27
C LEU A 49 22.87 6.76 -20.32
N ALA A 50 24.02 6.12 -20.21
CA ALA A 50 24.24 5.00 -19.28
C ALA A 50 24.03 5.45 -17.83
N ASN A 51 24.54 6.63 -17.45
CA ASN A 51 24.34 7.21 -16.14
C ASN A 51 22.85 7.57 -15.89
N ALA A 52 22.21 8.20 -16.88
CA ALA A 52 20.78 8.50 -16.82
C ALA A 52 19.93 7.23 -16.63
N TYR A 53 20.29 6.12 -17.30
CA TYR A 53 19.64 4.83 -17.11
C TYR A 53 19.77 4.32 -15.68
N ALA A 54 20.99 4.34 -15.13
CA ALA A 54 21.26 3.90 -13.76
C ALA A 54 20.46 4.74 -12.72
N HIS A 55 20.45 6.06 -12.87
CA HIS A 55 19.66 6.95 -12.02
C HIS A 55 18.16 6.67 -12.12
N GLN A 56 17.65 6.55 -13.32
CA GLN A 56 16.23 6.28 -13.54
C GLN A 56 15.82 4.90 -13.02
N ARG A 57 16.72 3.90 -13.14
CA ARG A 57 16.51 2.55 -12.58
C ARG A 57 16.36 2.58 -11.05
N THR A 58 17.07 3.48 -10.38
CA THR A 58 17.00 3.65 -8.93
C THR A 58 15.59 4.05 -8.48
N LEU A 59 14.87 4.84 -9.27
CA LEU A 59 13.50 5.28 -8.95
C LEU A 59 12.49 4.13 -8.87
N ARG A 60 12.77 2.98 -9.47
CA ARG A 60 11.94 1.78 -9.35
C ARG A 60 12.13 1.04 -8.03
N LEU A 61 13.14 1.41 -7.25
CA LEU A 61 13.49 0.81 -5.96
C LEU A 61 13.24 1.77 -4.81
N ALA A 62 13.53 3.07 -5.02
CA ALA A 62 13.40 4.11 -4.01
C ALA A 62 11.93 4.34 -3.62
N ASP A 63 11.70 4.69 -2.35
CA ASP A 63 10.37 4.98 -1.78
C ASP A 63 9.34 3.85 -1.97
N GLY A 64 9.81 2.63 -1.96
CA GLY A 64 9.08 1.40 -2.22
C GLY A 64 9.26 0.91 -3.67
N PRO A 65 9.60 -0.38 -3.84
CA PRO A 65 9.74 -0.98 -5.16
C PRO A 65 8.39 -1.07 -5.89
N ASP A 66 8.46 -1.27 -7.22
CA ASP A 66 7.29 -1.36 -8.10
C ASP A 66 6.23 -2.33 -7.57
N GLU A 67 6.66 -3.47 -7.00
CA GLU A 67 5.79 -4.52 -6.45
C GLU A 67 4.95 -4.04 -5.26
N VAL A 68 5.51 -3.18 -4.41
CA VAL A 68 4.78 -2.59 -3.28
C VAL A 68 3.68 -1.66 -3.77
N HIS A 69 3.98 -0.84 -4.77
CA HIS A 69 2.99 0.05 -5.37
C HIS A 69 1.94 -0.73 -6.16
N ALA A 70 2.34 -1.75 -6.94
CA ALA A 70 1.41 -2.64 -7.66
C ALA A 70 0.45 -3.35 -6.70
N ARG A 71 0.96 -3.87 -5.57
CA ARG A 71 0.13 -4.45 -4.51
C ARG A 71 -0.86 -3.43 -3.94
N SER A 72 -0.40 -2.21 -3.68
CA SER A 72 -1.27 -1.14 -3.16
C SER A 72 -2.39 -0.79 -4.13
N ILE A 73 -2.07 -0.68 -5.44
CA ILE A 73 -3.06 -0.44 -6.50
C ILE A 73 -4.08 -1.58 -6.54
N ALA A 74 -3.62 -2.83 -6.53
CA ALA A 74 -4.50 -3.99 -6.56
C ALA A 74 -5.44 -4.01 -5.35
N HIS A 75 -4.94 -3.74 -4.14
CA HIS A 75 -5.77 -3.66 -2.94
C HIS A 75 -6.85 -2.58 -3.05
N MET A 76 -6.49 -1.39 -3.54
CA MET A 76 -7.45 -0.30 -3.71
C MET A 76 -8.49 -0.63 -4.77
N GLU A 77 -8.10 -1.33 -5.84
CA GLU A 77 -9.03 -1.73 -6.90
C GLU A 77 -9.97 -2.83 -6.42
N PHE A 78 -9.47 -3.87 -5.79
CA PHE A 78 -10.31 -4.92 -5.22
C PHE A 78 -11.31 -4.40 -4.19
N ALA A 79 -10.92 -3.41 -3.39
CA ALA A 79 -11.82 -2.80 -2.42
C ALA A 79 -13.04 -2.12 -3.06
N LYS A 80 -12.91 -1.60 -4.29
CA LYS A 80 -14.02 -1.01 -5.06
C LYS A 80 -15.04 -2.06 -5.52
N HIS A 81 -14.57 -3.29 -5.74
CA HIS A 81 -15.36 -4.39 -6.28
C HIS A 81 -15.66 -5.48 -5.24
N ALA A 82 -15.23 -5.27 -3.98
CA ALA A 82 -15.56 -6.19 -2.90
C ALA A 82 -17.08 -6.30 -2.77
N PRO A 83 -17.64 -7.53 -2.70
CA PRO A 83 -19.06 -7.70 -2.41
C PRO A 83 -19.36 -6.98 -1.10
N VAL A 84 -20.47 -6.23 -1.06
CA VAL A 84 -20.97 -5.68 0.21
C VAL A 84 -21.08 -6.87 1.17
N PRO A 85 -20.43 -6.86 2.34
CA PRO A 85 -20.55 -7.94 3.29
C PRO A 85 -22.04 -8.15 3.57
N GLY A 86 -22.59 -9.27 3.14
CA GLY A 86 -23.92 -9.68 3.58
C GLY A 86 -23.95 -9.71 5.11
N PRO A 87 -25.11 -9.68 5.74
CA PRO A 87 -25.21 -9.71 7.19
C PRO A 87 -24.32 -10.86 7.70
N THR A 88 -23.32 -10.50 8.50
CA THR A 88 -22.35 -11.45 9.03
C THR A 88 -23.11 -12.58 9.71
N ALA A 89 -22.65 -13.83 9.56
CA ALA A 89 -23.25 -15.00 10.21
C ALA A 89 -23.45 -14.79 11.74
N ASN A 90 -22.76 -13.81 12.31
CA ASN A 90 -22.95 -13.36 13.69
C ASN A 90 -24.21 -12.50 13.90
N ALA A 91 -24.71 -11.83 12.85
CA ALA A 91 -25.99 -11.12 12.90
C ALA A 91 -27.19 -12.08 12.73
N LEU A 92 -26.93 -13.26 12.14
CA LEU A 92 -27.91 -14.33 12.01
C LEU A 92 -27.92 -15.30 13.20
N ARG A 93 -26.90 -15.32 14.03
CA ARG A 93 -26.95 -15.88 15.36
C ARG A 93 -27.58 -14.83 16.25
N GLY A 94 -28.90 -14.87 16.33
CA GLY A 94 -29.64 -14.12 17.33
C GLY A 94 -28.95 -14.28 18.67
N ASP A 95 -28.93 -13.22 19.42
CA ASP A 95 -28.35 -13.07 20.77
C ASP A 95 -28.92 -14.12 21.75
N HIS A 96 -28.51 -15.36 21.57
CA HIS A 96 -28.80 -16.45 22.49
C HIS A 96 -27.53 -16.76 23.27
N GLY A 97 -27.24 -15.94 24.28
CA GLY A 97 -26.24 -16.34 25.24
C GLY A 97 -25.29 -15.28 25.76
N ARG A 98 -25.75 -14.10 26.02
CA ARG A 98 -25.17 -13.32 27.12
C ARG A 98 -26.04 -13.47 28.36
N ALA A 99 -26.05 -14.69 28.89
CA ALA A 99 -26.38 -14.86 30.31
C ALA A 99 -25.38 -14.03 31.09
N ALA A 100 -25.90 -13.05 31.82
CA ALA A 100 -25.17 -12.19 32.70
C ALA A 100 -24.31 -13.06 33.62
N ASN A 101 -23.01 -13.05 33.41
CA ASN A 101 -22.09 -13.42 34.46
C ASN A 101 -22.03 -12.23 35.45
N ASP A 102 -23.01 -12.21 36.34
CA ASP A 102 -23.03 -11.33 37.47
C ASP A 102 -21.86 -11.72 38.40
N GLY A 103 -20.77 -10.97 38.26
CA GLY A 103 -19.55 -11.08 39.05
C GLY A 103 -19.68 -10.59 40.48
N SER A 104 -20.86 -10.66 41.08
CA SER A 104 -21.12 -10.24 42.49
C SER A 104 -21.14 -11.40 43.46
N ARG A 105 -20.13 -12.26 43.48
CA ARG A 105 -19.91 -13.19 44.56
C ARG A 105 -18.43 -13.43 44.81
N PHE A 106 -17.72 -12.40 45.27
CA PHE A 106 -16.56 -12.57 46.16
C PHE A 106 -16.49 -11.35 47.09
N SER A 107 -17.31 -11.35 48.08
CA SER A 107 -17.11 -10.52 49.28
C SER A 107 -15.96 -11.13 50.06
N SER A 108 -14.82 -10.45 50.07
CA SER A 108 -13.73 -10.67 51.01
C SER A 108 -14.16 -10.12 52.38
N GLY A 109 -14.73 -10.95 53.19
CA GLY A 109 -15.06 -10.66 54.56
C GLY A 109 -14.91 -11.91 55.38
N ASP A 110 -13.95 -11.86 56.25
CA ASP A 110 -13.71 -12.71 57.42
C ASP A 110 -12.44 -13.58 57.37
N MET A 111 -11.34 -12.97 57.71
CA MET A 111 -10.32 -13.67 58.49
C MET A 111 -10.12 -12.94 59.79
N GLY A 112 -10.91 -13.38 60.77
CA GLY A 112 -10.70 -13.05 62.17
C GLY A 112 -9.37 -13.62 62.68
N VAL A 113 -8.50 -12.72 63.12
CA VAL A 113 -7.30 -13.03 63.91
C VAL A 113 -7.74 -13.35 65.35
N ALA A 114 -7.45 -14.54 65.78
CA ALA A 114 -7.44 -14.89 67.17
C ALA A 114 -6.12 -15.62 67.49
N ARG A 115 -5.30 -14.89 68.26
CA ARG A 115 -4.20 -15.29 69.16
C ARG A 115 -3.01 -16.05 68.55
#